data_866320b99c3a06632989adae39181928
#
_entry.id   866320b99c3a06632989adae39181928
#
_cell.length_a   1.000
_cell.length_b   1.000
_cell.length_c   1.000
_cell.angle_alpha   90.00
_cell.angle_beta   90.00
_cell.angle_gamma   90.00
#
_symmetry.space_group_name_H-M   'P 1'
#
loop_
_entity.id
_entity.type
_entity.pdbx_description
1 polymer ?
#
loop_
_entity_poly.entity_id
_entity_poly.type
_entity_poly.pdbx_seq_one_letter_code
_entity_poly.pdbx_strand_id
1 'polypeptide(L)'
;MNEQAIQEQYQHIVTLLKQQRLKEAQSQLEAFLWNSGDWTLRNRLEQAQTSYQYMLQYMRQGIDDPERQKLYRQILTETWEVADQARLSLLDGVSTHYYHSLRNNRERLPKEYNIAALQKVLESFPDDLAVCQLMPDNQGMDAVLQRHEQTAQVLFLSTWSNSDWSAEDEQQAKGLLESEMLPVNDLCLFTSAVMLSLMECFDTRKFSWLLDAVTHANTQVNQRALVGIAFALLFHPTRLSLYPELTARLSLLNEDGSFGKQLNRIYIELLRSQETEKIDKKMREEIIPEMMRNVNIMRNMKFGFEENPEENDLNPDWEKAFESSGLGDKIREMNELQLEGADVYMSTFAQLKTYPFFKEPYNWFYPFDMHHSSIIKEFGFKPTGDNAILSLILQSGFFCNSDKYSLCFTMAHIPQSQRTMMLSQMTSQDLDALMDESKSSALRQYAERPDVISNQYVHDLYRFFKLSQRRHEFRDIFKEEIALHRIPALKDILCKPELCLLYTSPSPRDRQK
;
A
#
# COMPACT_ATOMS: atom_id res chain seq x y z
N MET A 1 -33.47 1.89 0.04
CA MET A 1 -32.64 1.90 1.27
C MET A 1 -31.59 3.00 1.14
N ASN A 2 -31.16 3.63 2.23
CA ASN A 2 -29.98 4.51 2.22
C ASN A 2 -28.71 3.67 2.51
N GLU A 3 -27.55 4.27 2.28
CA GLU A 3 -26.25 3.62 2.44
C GLU A 3 -26.04 3.05 3.85
N GLN A 4 -26.40 3.80 4.90
CA GLN A 4 -26.28 3.35 6.29
C GLN A 4 -27.14 2.10 6.57
N ALA A 5 -28.39 2.06 6.09
CA ALA A 5 -29.27 0.91 6.29
C ALA A 5 -28.75 -0.33 5.54
N ILE A 6 -28.09 -0.16 4.38
CA ILE A 6 -27.44 -1.27 3.66
C ILE A 6 -26.30 -1.83 4.49
N GLN A 7 -25.44 -0.97 5.05
CA GLN A 7 -24.31 -1.39 5.87
C GLN A 7 -24.77 -2.08 7.17
N GLU A 8 -25.79 -1.55 7.86
CA GLU A 8 -26.33 -2.15 9.08
C GLU A 8 -26.91 -3.54 8.83
N GLN A 9 -27.70 -3.72 7.76
CA GLN A 9 -28.26 -5.03 7.41
C GLN A 9 -27.18 -6.01 7.00
N TYR A 10 -26.20 -5.58 6.21
CA TYR A 10 -25.06 -6.40 5.86
C TYR A 10 -24.28 -6.86 7.11
N GLN A 11 -23.99 -5.95 8.05
CA GLN A 11 -23.30 -6.30 9.29
C GLN A 11 -24.11 -7.31 10.15
N HIS A 12 -25.43 -7.19 10.14
CA HIS A 12 -26.28 -8.17 10.81
C HIS A 12 -26.14 -9.57 10.17
N ILE A 13 -26.20 -9.67 8.83
CA ILE A 13 -25.98 -10.92 8.08
C ILE A 13 -24.60 -11.50 8.39
N VAL A 14 -23.55 -10.66 8.33
CA VAL A 14 -22.17 -11.06 8.65
C VAL A 14 -22.05 -11.61 10.07
N THR A 15 -22.74 -11.01 11.03
CA THR A 15 -22.74 -11.48 12.42
C THR A 15 -23.36 -12.86 12.53
N LEU A 16 -24.48 -13.12 11.85
CA LEU A 16 -25.12 -14.44 11.81
C LEU A 16 -24.22 -15.50 11.16
N LEU A 17 -23.52 -15.13 10.07
CA LEU A 17 -22.57 -16.02 9.38
C LEU A 17 -21.36 -16.37 10.28
N LYS A 18 -20.82 -15.39 11.00
CA LYS A 18 -19.74 -15.61 11.99
C LYS A 18 -20.19 -16.53 13.13
N GLN A 19 -21.44 -16.44 13.54
CA GLN A 19 -22.05 -17.33 14.54
C GLN A 19 -22.48 -18.69 13.99
N GLN A 20 -22.25 -18.97 12.70
CA GLN A 20 -22.68 -20.19 11.99
C GLN A 20 -24.21 -20.41 12.02
N ARG A 21 -25.00 -19.35 12.17
CA ARG A 21 -26.45 -19.36 12.11
C ARG A 21 -26.94 -19.26 10.66
N LEU A 22 -26.54 -20.26 9.85
CA LEU A 22 -26.65 -20.20 8.39
C LEU A 22 -28.10 -20.01 7.89
N LYS A 23 -29.07 -20.73 8.48
CA LYS A 23 -30.49 -20.61 8.09
C LYS A 23 -31.01 -19.19 8.27
N GLU A 24 -30.68 -18.56 9.39
CA GLU A 24 -31.12 -17.20 9.70
C GLU A 24 -30.41 -16.20 8.81
N ALA A 25 -29.08 -16.39 8.59
CA ALA A 25 -28.32 -15.56 7.67
C ALA A 25 -28.90 -15.60 6.25
N GLN A 26 -29.24 -16.79 5.72
CA GLN A 26 -29.83 -16.93 4.40
C GLN A 26 -31.23 -16.27 4.32
N SER A 27 -32.05 -16.36 5.37
CA SER A 27 -33.36 -15.68 5.40
C SER A 27 -33.23 -14.15 5.40
N GLN A 28 -32.27 -13.62 6.17
CA GLN A 28 -31.99 -12.18 6.16
C GLN A 28 -31.40 -11.71 4.83
N LEU A 29 -30.54 -12.53 4.22
CA LEU A 29 -29.93 -12.25 2.91
C LEU A 29 -30.98 -12.27 1.79
N GLU A 30 -31.96 -13.17 1.84
CA GLU A 30 -33.07 -13.20 0.89
C GLU A 30 -33.88 -11.89 0.94
N ALA A 31 -34.22 -11.42 2.15
CA ALA A 31 -34.89 -10.12 2.34
C ALA A 31 -34.03 -8.95 1.87
N PHE A 32 -32.71 -9.03 2.07
CA PHE A 32 -31.74 -8.03 1.62
C PHE A 32 -31.65 -7.95 0.09
N LEU A 33 -31.58 -9.11 -0.58
CA LEU A 33 -31.55 -9.24 -2.03
C LEU A 33 -32.86 -8.80 -2.71
N TRP A 34 -33.98 -8.81 -1.99
CA TRP A 34 -35.23 -8.33 -2.55
C TRP A 34 -35.14 -6.89 -3.07
N ASN A 35 -34.28 -6.10 -2.46
CA ASN A 35 -34.05 -4.69 -2.83
C ASN A 35 -33.03 -4.52 -3.97
N SER A 36 -32.20 -5.52 -4.31
CA SER A 36 -31.14 -5.38 -5.32
C SER A 36 -31.63 -5.54 -6.76
N GLY A 37 -32.73 -6.28 -6.98
CA GLY A 37 -33.16 -6.64 -8.34
C GLY A 37 -32.26 -7.64 -9.07
N ASP A 38 -31.17 -8.11 -8.45
CA ASP A 38 -30.19 -9.01 -9.05
C ASP A 38 -30.68 -10.47 -9.00
N TRP A 39 -31.11 -10.97 -10.14
CA TRP A 39 -31.59 -12.33 -10.30
C TRP A 39 -30.49 -13.38 -10.17
N THR A 40 -29.27 -13.05 -10.57
CA THR A 40 -28.14 -13.98 -10.51
C THR A 40 -27.80 -14.31 -9.06
N LEU A 41 -27.70 -13.29 -8.22
CA LEU A 41 -27.44 -13.46 -6.79
C LEU A 41 -28.58 -14.19 -6.08
N ARG A 42 -29.84 -13.94 -6.47
CA ARG A 42 -30.98 -14.67 -5.93
C ARG A 42 -30.92 -16.14 -6.28
N ASN A 43 -30.63 -16.49 -7.53
CA ASN A 43 -30.51 -17.89 -7.94
C ASN A 43 -29.36 -18.59 -7.20
N ARG A 44 -28.22 -17.93 -7.01
CA ARG A 44 -27.10 -18.46 -6.22
C ARG A 44 -27.53 -18.75 -4.77
N LEU A 45 -28.27 -17.81 -4.14
CA LEU A 45 -28.77 -17.99 -2.79
C LEU A 45 -29.79 -19.15 -2.71
N GLU A 46 -30.73 -19.25 -3.66
CA GLU A 46 -31.73 -20.32 -3.70
C GLU A 46 -31.07 -21.70 -3.85
N GLN A 47 -30.02 -21.83 -4.67
CA GLN A 47 -29.23 -23.05 -4.78
C GLN A 47 -28.53 -23.39 -3.46
N ALA A 48 -27.94 -22.40 -2.79
CA ALA A 48 -27.34 -22.62 -1.48
C ALA A 48 -28.36 -23.04 -0.41
N GLN A 49 -29.52 -22.40 -0.39
CA GLN A 49 -30.64 -22.76 0.51
C GLN A 49 -31.14 -24.18 0.26
N THR A 50 -31.32 -24.55 -1.00
CA THR A 50 -31.78 -25.90 -1.41
C THR A 50 -30.75 -26.96 -0.99
N SER A 51 -29.46 -26.71 -1.24
CA SER A 51 -28.38 -27.62 -0.83
C SER A 51 -28.34 -27.79 0.69
N TYR A 52 -28.57 -26.71 1.44
CA TYR A 52 -28.63 -26.75 2.89
C TYR A 52 -29.83 -27.56 3.40
N GLN A 53 -31.00 -27.40 2.78
CA GLN A 53 -32.21 -28.17 3.12
C GLN A 53 -31.99 -29.65 2.89
N TYR A 54 -31.45 -30.07 1.75
CA TYR A 54 -31.11 -31.47 1.47
C TYR A 54 -30.12 -32.03 2.48
N MET A 55 -29.07 -31.30 2.80
CA MET A 55 -28.08 -31.71 3.80
C MET A 55 -28.75 -31.99 5.16
N LEU A 56 -29.64 -31.08 5.62
CA LEU A 56 -30.41 -31.26 6.86
C LEU A 56 -31.38 -32.44 6.80
N GLN A 57 -32.03 -32.69 5.64
CA GLN A 57 -32.93 -33.82 5.45
C GLN A 57 -32.18 -35.16 5.57
N TYR A 58 -31.03 -35.32 4.91
CA TYR A 58 -30.18 -36.52 5.03
C TYR A 58 -29.71 -36.74 6.46
N MET A 59 -29.33 -35.65 7.15
CA MET A 59 -28.92 -35.72 8.55
C MET A 59 -30.09 -36.24 9.45
N ARG A 60 -31.33 -35.78 9.22
CA ARG A 60 -32.51 -36.28 9.95
C ARG A 60 -32.81 -37.75 9.68
N GLN A 61 -32.45 -38.24 8.49
CA GLN A 61 -32.61 -39.66 8.12
C GLN A 61 -31.51 -40.56 8.70
N GLY A 62 -30.54 -39.99 9.44
CA GLY A 62 -29.46 -40.73 10.05
C GLY A 62 -28.37 -41.18 9.05
N ILE A 63 -28.36 -40.61 7.83
CA ILE A 63 -27.36 -40.94 6.82
C ILE A 63 -26.04 -40.29 7.26
N ASP A 64 -25.01 -41.13 7.44
CA ASP A 64 -23.66 -40.63 7.69
C ASP A 64 -22.97 -40.30 6.35
N ASP A 65 -22.66 -39.01 6.19
CA ASP A 65 -22.01 -38.48 5.00
C ASP A 65 -20.65 -37.90 5.39
N PRO A 66 -19.54 -38.51 4.97
CA PRO A 66 -18.18 -38.00 5.27
C PRO A 66 -17.90 -36.64 4.63
N GLU A 67 -18.57 -36.28 3.53
CA GLU A 67 -18.39 -35.00 2.85
C GLU A 67 -19.29 -33.87 3.42
N ARG A 68 -20.11 -34.16 4.43
CA ARG A 68 -21.06 -33.18 5.02
C ARG A 68 -20.38 -31.89 5.47
N GLN A 69 -19.21 -31.97 6.10
CA GLN A 69 -18.49 -30.78 6.58
C GLN A 69 -17.97 -29.94 5.42
N LYS A 70 -17.55 -30.58 4.35
CA LYS A 70 -17.10 -29.89 3.13
C LYS A 70 -18.27 -29.20 2.44
N LEU A 71 -19.39 -29.89 2.28
CA LEU A 71 -20.62 -29.33 1.73
C LEU A 71 -21.12 -28.14 2.56
N TYR A 72 -21.19 -28.28 3.89
CA TYR A 72 -21.55 -27.18 4.78
C TYR A 72 -20.67 -25.95 4.59
N ARG A 73 -19.36 -26.15 4.49
CA ARG A 73 -18.40 -25.08 4.25
C ARG A 73 -18.63 -24.41 2.89
N GLN A 74 -18.88 -25.19 1.84
CA GLN A 74 -19.21 -24.66 0.51
C GLN A 74 -20.48 -23.79 0.54
N ILE A 75 -21.54 -24.26 1.20
CA ILE A 75 -22.78 -23.49 1.34
C ILE A 75 -22.55 -22.21 2.15
N LEU A 76 -21.76 -22.29 3.22
CA LEU A 76 -21.40 -21.12 4.02
C LEU A 76 -20.59 -20.10 3.21
N THR A 77 -19.60 -20.57 2.46
CA THR A 77 -18.77 -19.74 1.57
C THR A 77 -19.63 -19.05 0.52
N GLU A 78 -20.48 -19.80 -0.19
CA GLU A 78 -21.40 -19.26 -1.20
C GLU A 78 -22.34 -18.19 -0.61
N THR A 79 -22.87 -18.44 0.59
CA THR A 79 -23.73 -17.46 1.27
C THR A 79 -22.98 -16.18 1.63
N TRP A 80 -21.70 -16.27 2.01
CA TRP A 80 -20.84 -15.12 2.26
C TRP A 80 -20.57 -14.32 0.99
N GLU A 81 -20.21 -15.00 -0.10
CA GLU A 81 -19.93 -14.35 -1.39
C GLU A 81 -21.15 -13.62 -1.93
N VAL A 82 -22.32 -14.27 -1.85
CA VAL A 82 -23.59 -13.64 -2.24
C VAL A 82 -23.90 -12.41 -1.37
N ALA A 83 -23.63 -12.47 -0.07
CA ALA A 83 -23.85 -11.34 0.83
C ALA A 83 -22.93 -10.14 0.47
N ASP A 84 -21.67 -10.40 0.15
CA ASP A 84 -20.72 -9.37 -0.26
C ASP A 84 -21.14 -8.71 -1.58
N GLN A 85 -21.47 -9.52 -2.59
CA GLN A 85 -21.89 -9.00 -3.89
C GLN A 85 -23.24 -8.26 -3.79
N ALA A 86 -24.16 -8.73 -2.95
CA ALA A 86 -25.44 -8.05 -2.70
C ALA A 86 -25.22 -6.66 -2.07
N ARG A 87 -24.32 -6.57 -1.09
CA ARG A 87 -23.93 -5.27 -0.49
C ARG A 87 -23.42 -4.31 -1.56
N LEU A 88 -22.49 -4.77 -2.39
CA LEU A 88 -21.90 -3.92 -3.44
C LEU A 88 -22.95 -3.49 -4.46
N SER A 89 -23.78 -4.41 -4.96
CA SER A 89 -24.85 -4.12 -5.92
C SER A 89 -25.85 -3.09 -5.40
N LEU A 90 -26.21 -3.17 -4.12
CA LEU A 90 -27.10 -2.19 -3.49
C LEU A 90 -26.43 -0.83 -3.29
N LEU A 91 -25.15 -0.81 -2.90
CA LEU A 91 -24.39 0.43 -2.73
C LEU A 91 -24.13 1.12 -4.07
N ASP A 92 -23.91 0.38 -5.16
CA ASP A 92 -23.74 0.93 -6.50
C ASP A 92 -24.95 1.78 -6.94
N GLY A 93 -26.14 1.48 -6.41
CA GLY A 93 -27.37 2.24 -6.69
C GLY A 93 -27.58 3.50 -5.86
N VAL A 94 -26.85 3.68 -4.74
CA VAL A 94 -27.14 4.78 -3.77
C VAL A 94 -25.90 5.54 -3.30
N SER A 95 -24.72 4.93 -3.36
CA SER A 95 -23.49 5.58 -2.89
C SER A 95 -22.94 6.55 -3.91
N THR A 96 -22.43 7.68 -3.42
CA THR A 96 -21.73 8.71 -4.23
C THR A 96 -20.22 8.52 -4.23
N HIS A 97 -19.71 7.47 -3.56
CA HIS A 97 -18.28 7.20 -3.50
C HIS A 97 -17.73 6.86 -4.89
N TYR A 98 -16.50 7.26 -5.14
CA TYR A 98 -15.83 7.10 -6.42
C TYR A 98 -15.74 5.63 -6.85
N TYR A 99 -15.48 4.73 -5.91
CA TYR A 99 -15.45 3.29 -6.16
C TYR A 99 -16.74 2.77 -6.80
N HIS A 100 -17.91 3.12 -6.25
CA HIS A 100 -19.21 2.72 -6.78
C HIS A 100 -19.51 3.36 -8.14
N SER A 101 -19.05 4.60 -8.35
CA SER A 101 -19.14 5.26 -9.66
C SER A 101 -18.30 4.53 -10.72
N LEU A 102 -17.10 4.03 -10.37
CA LEU A 102 -16.27 3.23 -11.27
C LEU A 102 -16.94 1.90 -11.62
N ARG A 103 -17.51 1.20 -10.63
CA ARG A 103 -18.24 -0.06 -10.85
C ARG A 103 -19.41 0.12 -11.81
N ASN A 104 -20.24 1.14 -11.60
CA ASN A 104 -21.37 1.46 -12.48
C ASN A 104 -20.95 1.79 -13.93
N ASN A 105 -19.77 2.34 -14.11
CA ASN A 105 -19.25 2.68 -15.43
C ASN A 105 -18.49 1.53 -16.09
N ARG A 106 -18.13 0.49 -15.35
CA ARG A 106 -17.33 -0.64 -15.85
C ARG A 106 -18.00 -1.38 -16.99
N GLU A 107 -19.31 -1.61 -16.90
CA GLU A 107 -20.07 -2.26 -17.98
C GLU A 107 -20.08 -1.46 -19.29
N ARG A 108 -19.79 -0.16 -19.21
CA ARG A 108 -19.68 0.75 -20.36
C ARG A 108 -18.29 0.79 -20.96
N LEU A 109 -17.28 0.21 -20.28
CA LEU A 109 -15.94 0.10 -20.85
C LEU A 109 -15.98 -0.88 -22.04
N PRO A 110 -15.33 -0.53 -23.17
CA PRO A 110 -15.18 -1.45 -24.26
C PRO A 110 -14.54 -2.76 -23.78
N LYS A 111 -15.03 -3.90 -24.29
CA LYS A 111 -14.47 -5.23 -23.95
C LYS A 111 -12.98 -5.37 -24.31
N GLU A 112 -12.48 -4.44 -25.12
CA GLU A 112 -11.07 -4.33 -25.51
C GLU A 112 -10.14 -3.90 -24.36
N TYR A 113 -10.70 -3.35 -23.27
CA TYR A 113 -9.95 -2.97 -22.06
C TYR A 113 -9.83 -4.13 -21.04
N ASN A 114 -9.59 -5.34 -21.52
CA ASN A 114 -9.23 -6.45 -20.63
C ASN A 114 -7.74 -6.36 -20.22
N ILE A 115 -7.36 -7.08 -19.17
CA ILE A 115 -6.01 -7.06 -18.61
C ILE A 115 -4.96 -7.36 -19.70
N ALA A 116 -5.19 -8.38 -20.54
CA ALA A 116 -4.24 -8.79 -21.56
C ALA A 116 -4.03 -7.74 -22.68
N ALA A 117 -5.07 -6.99 -23.04
CA ALA A 117 -4.95 -5.92 -24.02
C ALA A 117 -4.17 -4.72 -23.44
N LEU A 118 -4.44 -4.36 -22.19
CA LEU A 118 -3.71 -3.29 -21.50
C LEU A 118 -2.25 -3.69 -21.28
N GLN A 119 -1.96 -4.94 -20.92
CA GLN A 119 -0.62 -5.49 -20.78
C GLN A 119 0.24 -5.25 -22.03
N LYS A 120 -0.29 -5.58 -23.22
CA LYS A 120 0.45 -5.39 -24.48
C LYS A 120 0.87 -3.94 -24.73
N VAL A 121 0.02 -2.99 -24.35
CA VAL A 121 0.34 -1.56 -24.48
C VAL A 121 1.42 -1.15 -23.48
N LEU A 122 1.37 -1.67 -22.26
CA LEU A 122 2.38 -1.38 -21.24
C LEU A 122 3.72 -2.04 -21.57
N GLU A 123 3.73 -3.25 -22.12
CA GLU A 123 4.94 -3.96 -22.55
C GLU A 123 5.64 -3.28 -23.73
N SER A 124 4.91 -2.56 -24.61
CA SER A 124 5.53 -1.82 -25.71
C SER A 124 6.17 -0.50 -25.27
N PHE A 125 5.85 -0.02 -24.07
CA PHE A 125 6.30 1.31 -23.59
C PHE A 125 7.82 1.51 -23.57
N PRO A 126 8.66 0.56 -23.08
CA PRO A 126 10.11 0.73 -23.06
C PRO A 126 10.69 0.90 -24.49
N ASP A 127 10.18 0.16 -25.47
CA ASP A 127 10.62 0.24 -26.86
C ASP A 127 10.15 1.56 -27.49
N ASP A 128 8.89 1.94 -27.30
CA ASP A 128 8.34 3.22 -27.79
C ASP A 128 9.13 4.41 -27.22
N LEU A 129 9.49 4.35 -25.93
CA LEU A 129 10.31 5.36 -25.26
C LEU A 129 11.71 5.43 -25.86
N ALA A 130 12.36 4.27 -26.06
CA ALA A 130 13.70 4.20 -26.66
C ALA A 130 13.72 4.78 -28.06
N VAL A 131 12.69 4.51 -28.88
CA VAL A 131 12.56 5.11 -30.23
C VAL A 131 12.45 6.62 -30.16
N CYS A 132 11.61 7.17 -29.23
CA CYS A 132 11.48 8.62 -29.07
C CYS A 132 12.79 9.30 -28.64
N GLN A 133 13.62 8.63 -27.81
CA GLN A 133 14.92 9.13 -27.37
C GLN A 133 15.93 9.26 -28.52
N LEU A 134 15.78 8.48 -29.58
CA LEU A 134 16.62 8.53 -30.78
C LEU A 134 16.15 9.59 -31.78
N MET A 135 14.92 10.12 -31.64
CA MET A 135 14.39 11.15 -32.51
C MET A 135 14.94 12.54 -32.14
N PRO A 136 15.09 13.46 -33.12
CA PRO A 136 15.45 14.84 -32.84
C PRO A 136 14.46 15.48 -31.88
N ASP A 137 14.97 16.22 -30.87
CA ASP A 137 14.18 16.94 -29.86
C ASP A 137 13.15 16.05 -29.10
N ASN A 138 13.43 14.74 -29.00
CA ASN A 138 12.53 13.75 -28.37
C ASN A 138 11.10 13.80 -28.92
N GLN A 139 10.95 13.96 -30.23
CA GLN A 139 9.66 14.08 -30.89
C GLN A 139 8.75 12.88 -30.56
N GLY A 140 7.52 13.15 -30.12
CA GLY A 140 6.52 12.12 -29.76
C GLY A 140 6.60 11.63 -28.31
N MET A 141 7.60 12.01 -27.54
CA MET A 141 7.80 11.58 -26.15
C MET A 141 6.58 11.83 -25.27
N ASP A 142 6.00 13.04 -25.31
CA ASP A 142 4.82 13.38 -24.50
C ASP A 142 3.63 12.48 -24.81
N ALA A 143 3.42 12.11 -26.08
CA ALA A 143 2.32 11.23 -26.48
C ALA A 143 2.54 9.79 -25.98
N VAL A 144 3.78 9.31 -26.02
CA VAL A 144 4.14 7.97 -25.50
C VAL A 144 3.95 7.91 -23.98
N LEU A 145 4.45 8.91 -23.24
CA LEU A 145 4.28 8.99 -21.80
C LEU A 145 2.80 9.08 -21.39
N GLN A 146 2.03 9.95 -22.05
CA GLN A 146 0.60 10.09 -21.75
C GLN A 146 -0.18 8.80 -22.03
N ARG A 147 0.11 8.12 -23.15
CA ARG A 147 -0.53 6.84 -23.50
C ARG A 147 -0.23 5.78 -22.45
N HIS A 148 1.03 5.67 -22.03
CA HIS A 148 1.46 4.74 -20.98
C HIS A 148 0.74 5.01 -19.66
N GLU A 149 0.79 6.24 -19.16
CA GLU A 149 0.16 6.64 -17.90
C GLU A 149 -1.37 6.44 -17.92
N GLN A 150 -2.04 6.78 -19.01
CA GLN A 150 -3.47 6.52 -19.20
C GLN A 150 -3.78 5.03 -19.18
N THR A 151 -2.95 4.20 -19.82
CA THR A 151 -3.13 2.75 -19.83
C THR A 151 -2.94 2.17 -18.43
N ALA A 152 -1.90 2.59 -17.71
CA ALA A 152 -1.64 2.19 -16.34
C ALA A 152 -2.79 2.62 -15.39
N GLN A 153 -3.32 3.84 -15.57
CA GLN A 153 -4.50 4.32 -14.85
C GLN A 153 -5.73 3.45 -15.10
N VAL A 154 -6.01 3.13 -16.37
CA VAL A 154 -7.16 2.28 -16.74
C VAL A 154 -7.01 0.89 -16.13
N LEU A 155 -5.80 0.30 -16.20
CA LEU A 155 -5.51 -0.99 -15.57
C LEU A 155 -5.75 -0.95 -14.06
N PHE A 156 -5.26 0.08 -13.38
CA PHE A 156 -5.47 0.27 -11.95
C PHE A 156 -6.96 0.38 -11.59
N LEU A 157 -7.69 1.31 -12.24
CA LEU A 157 -9.08 1.59 -11.92
C LEU A 157 -10.00 0.40 -12.25
N SER A 158 -9.77 -0.29 -13.37
CA SER A 158 -10.55 -1.47 -13.76
C SER A 158 -10.30 -2.65 -12.82
N THR A 159 -9.07 -2.85 -12.35
CA THR A 159 -8.71 -3.89 -11.39
C THR A 159 -9.28 -3.59 -10.01
N TRP A 160 -9.14 -2.35 -9.53
CA TRP A 160 -9.69 -1.94 -8.24
C TRP A 160 -11.22 -2.10 -8.20
N SER A 161 -11.94 -1.64 -9.24
CA SER A 161 -13.41 -1.69 -9.29
C SER A 161 -13.99 -3.08 -9.64
N ASN A 162 -13.17 -4.05 -10.05
CA ASN A 162 -13.59 -5.43 -10.26
C ASN A 162 -13.66 -6.18 -8.93
N SER A 163 -14.85 -6.43 -8.40
CA SER A 163 -15.02 -7.11 -7.10
C SER A 163 -14.89 -8.63 -7.15
N ASP A 164 -14.97 -9.23 -8.33
CA ASP A 164 -14.98 -10.69 -8.50
C ASP A 164 -14.27 -11.06 -9.82
N TRP A 165 -13.11 -11.67 -9.71
CA TRP A 165 -12.35 -12.12 -10.88
C TRP A 165 -12.94 -13.41 -11.46
N SER A 166 -13.12 -13.44 -12.77
CA SER A 166 -13.33 -14.67 -13.51
C SER A 166 -12.05 -15.51 -13.57
N ALA A 167 -12.17 -16.76 -14.03
CA ALA A 167 -10.99 -17.59 -14.29
C ALA A 167 -10.10 -16.99 -15.40
N GLU A 168 -10.70 -16.27 -16.34
CA GLU A 168 -9.98 -15.56 -17.41
C GLU A 168 -9.21 -14.36 -16.83
N ASP A 169 -9.83 -13.54 -15.95
CA ASP A 169 -9.14 -12.44 -15.29
C ASP A 169 -7.93 -12.94 -14.48
N GLU A 170 -8.10 -14.04 -13.74
CA GLU A 170 -7.01 -14.68 -12.98
C GLU A 170 -5.85 -15.09 -13.89
N GLN A 171 -6.15 -15.74 -15.01
CA GLN A 171 -5.12 -16.17 -15.96
C GLN A 171 -4.39 -14.98 -16.59
N GLN A 172 -5.13 -13.95 -16.99
CA GLN A 172 -4.55 -12.72 -17.54
C GLN A 172 -3.68 -12.00 -16.50
N ALA A 173 -4.14 -11.93 -15.24
CA ALA A 173 -3.37 -11.35 -14.16
C ALA A 173 -2.09 -12.14 -13.83
N LYS A 174 -2.09 -13.47 -13.97
CA LYS A 174 -0.87 -14.29 -13.89
C LYS A 174 0.11 -13.96 -15.02
N GLY A 175 -0.39 -13.71 -16.23
CA GLY A 175 0.43 -13.26 -17.35
C GLY A 175 1.18 -11.94 -17.07
N LEU A 176 0.57 -10.99 -16.33
CA LEU A 176 1.28 -9.78 -15.87
C LEU A 176 2.45 -10.10 -14.94
N LEU A 177 2.26 -11.06 -14.05
CA LEU A 177 3.29 -11.44 -13.06
C LEU A 177 4.47 -12.18 -13.70
N GLU A 178 4.21 -12.91 -14.79
CA GLU A 178 5.20 -13.70 -15.51
C GLU A 178 5.93 -12.91 -16.61
N SER A 179 5.46 -11.69 -16.91
CA SER A 179 6.02 -10.86 -17.97
C SER A 179 7.35 -10.23 -17.59
N GLU A 180 8.38 -10.48 -18.39
CA GLU A 180 9.69 -9.83 -18.27
C GLU A 180 9.73 -8.44 -18.93
N MET A 181 8.75 -8.12 -19.79
CA MET A 181 8.69 -6.88 -20.56
C MET A 181 7.86 -5.79 -19.86
N LEU A 182 7.03 -6.19 -18.90
CA LEU A 182 6.17 -5.24 -18.18
C LEU A 182 7.02 -4.35 -17.25
N PRO A 183 6.90 -3.01 -17.32
CA PRO A 183 7.58 -2.14 -16.38
C PRO A 183 7.21 -2.47 -14.92
N VAL A 184 8.22 -2.57 -14.07
CA VAL A 184 8.03 -2.93 -12.65
C VAL A 184 7.07 -1.95 -11.94
N ASN A 185 7.11 -0.67 -12.28
CA ASN A 185 6.21 0.33 -11.71
C ASN A 185 4.74 0.02 -12.00
N ASP A 186 4.43 -0.49 -13.20
CA ASP A 186 3.06 -0.84 -13.57
C ASP A 186 2.59 -2.10 -12.83
N LEU A 187 3.48 -3.08 -12.65
CA LEU A 187 3.17 -4.26 -11.85
C LEU A 187 2.98 -3.91 -10.36
N CYS A 188 3.77 -2.97 -9.83
CA CYS A 188 3.58 -2.43 -8.49
C CYS A 188 2.23 -1.72 -8.33
N LEU A 189 1.84 -0.95 -9.35
CA LEU A 189 0.56 -0.25 -9.37
C LEU A 189 -0.60 -1.26 -9.44
N PHE A 190 -0.49 -2.28 -10.28
CA PHE A 190 -1.47 -3.37 -10.36
C PHE A 190 -1.61 -4.13 -9.04
N THR A 191 -0.50 -4.45 -8.37
CA THR A 191 -0.50 -5.08 -7.05
C THR A 191 -1.26 -4.23 -6.03
N SER A 192 -1.09 -2.92 -6.06
CA SER A 192 -1.81 -1.99 -5.19
C SER A 192 -3.32 -1.94 -5.51
N ALA A 193 -3.70 -2.03 -6.79
CA ALA A 193 -5.10 -2.10 -7.20
C ALA A 193 -5.78 -3.40 -6.73
N VAL A 194 -5.07 -4.53 -6.80
CA VAL A 194 -5.54 -5.82 -6.26
C VAL A 194 -5.76 -5.73 -4.74
N MET A 195 -4.82 -5.13 -4.01
CA MET A 195 -4.97 -4.88 -2.57
C MET A 195 -6.20 -4.04 -2.26
N LEU A 196 -6.38 -2.89 -2.93
CA LEU A 196 -7.53 -2.01 -2.72
C LEU A 196 -8.85 -2.73 -3.05
N SER A 197 -8.87 -3.54 -4.10
CA SER A 197 -10.05 -4.34 -4.45
C SER A 197 -10.39 -5.36 -3.35
N LEU A 198 -9.38 -6.02 -2.78
CA LEU A 198 -9.56 -6.95 -1.66
C LEU A 198 -10.02 -6.26 -0.36
N MET A 199 -9.72 -4.98 -0.17
CA MET A 199 -10.26 -4.22 0.96
C MET A 199 -11.78 -4.03 0.85
N GLU A 200 -12.30 -3.89 -0.36
CA GLU A 200 -13.74 -3.72 -0.61
C GLU A 200 -14.50 -5.04 -0.56
N CYS A 201 -13.96 -6.09 -1.16
CA CYS A 201 -14.56 -7.41 -1.24
C CYS A 201 -13.50 -8.50 -1.27
N PHE A 202 -13.67 -9.53 -0.45
CA PHE A 202 -12.74 -10.67 -0.45
C PHE A 202 -12.98 -11.53 -1.69
N ASP A 203 -11.93 -11.70 -2.50
CA ASP A 203 -11.89 -12.56 -3.68
C ASP A 203 -10.74 -13.55 -3.55
N THR A 204 -11.03 -14.85 -3.65
CA THR A 204 -10.03 -15.91 -3.48
C THR A 204 -8.97 -15.92 -4.57
N ARG A 205 -9.34 -15.57 -5.83
CA ARG A 205 -8.40 -15.51 -6.96
C ARG A 205 -7.42 -14.37 -6.81
N LYS A 206 -7.90 -13.20 -6.39
CA LYS A 206 -7.03 -12.04 -6.08
C LYS A 206 -6.10 -12.31 -4.92
N PHE A 207 -6.63 -12.91 -3.85
CA PHE A 207 -5.81 -13.29 -2.71
C PHE A 207 -4.76 -14.32 -3.10
N SER A 208 -5.14 -15.33 -3.91
CA SER A 208 -4.24 -16.33 -4.48
C SER A 208 -3.14 -15.68 -5.34
N TRP A 209 -3.51 -14.71 -6.17
CA TRP A 209 -2.56 -13.94 -6.97
C TRP A 209 -1.56 -13.16 -6.11
N LEU A 210 -2.00 -12.54 -5.00
CA LEU A 210 -1.06 -11.90 -4.06
C LEU A 210 -0.08 -12.91 -3.45
N LEU A 211 -0.52 -14.15 -3.16
CA LEU A 211 0.38 -15.21 -2.68
C LEU A 211 1.42 -15.59 -3.74
N ASP A 212 1.05 -15.59 -5.04
CA ASP A 212 2.01 -15.78 -6.14
C ASP A 212 2.97 -14.59 -6.24
N ALA A 213 2.47 -13.37 -6.12
CA ALA A 213 3.26 -12.14 -6.20
C ALA A 213 4.30 -11.99 -5.07
N VAL A 214 4.08 -12.61 -3.89
CA VAL A 214 5.08 -12.65 -2.80
C VAL A 214 6.37 -13.34 -3.24
N THR A 215 6.30 -14.29 -4.17
CA THR A 215 7.46 -15.04 -4.67
C THR A 215 8.15 -14.37 -5.86
N HIS A 216 7.65 -13.22 -6.31
CA HIS A 216 8.21 -12.49 -7.44
C HIS A 216 9.62 -11.99 -7.13
N ALA A 217 10.53 -12.08 -8.12
CA ALA A 217 11.95 -11.73 -7.96
C ALA A 217 12.19 -10.26 -7.59
N ASN A 218 11.33 -9.36 -8.07
CA ASN A 218 11.46 -7.93 -7.78
C ASN A 218 10.93 -7.60 -6.38
N THR A 219 11.78 -6.99 -5.56
CA THR A 219 11.49 -6.65 -4.15
C THR A 219 10.34 -5.64 -4.01
N GLN A 220 10.19 -4.70 -4.93
CA GLN A 220 9.08 -3.73 -4.91
C GLN A 220 7.73 -4.44 -5.02
N VAL A 221 7.62 -5.43 -5.90
CA VAL A 221 6.40 -6.20 -6.13
C VAL A 221 6.10 -7.10 -4.93
N ASN A 222 7.09 -7.90 -4.50
CA ASN A 222 6.87 -8.88 -3.43
C ASN A 222 6.55 -8.21 -2.08
N GLN A 223 7.17 -7.08 -1.74
CA GLN A 223 6.86 -6.36 -0.50
C GLN A 223 5.47 -5.70 -0.56
N ARG A 224 5.04 -5.16 -1.71
CA ARG A 224 3.67 -4.67 -1.88
C ARG A 224 2.63 -5.79 -1.76
N ALA A 225 2.93 -6.97 -2.30
CA ALA A 225 2.06 -8.14 -2.18
C ALA A 225 1.93 -8.60 -0.71
N LEU A 226 3.02 -8.63 0.05
CA LEU A 226 2.99 -8.94 1.48
C LEU A 226 2.15 -7.94 2.29
N VAL A 227 2.30 -6.64 2.03
CA VAL A 227 1.46 -5.60 2.65
C VAL A 227 0.01 -5.79 2.22
N GLY A 228 -0.25 -6.11 0.94
CA GLY A 228 -1.59 -6.40 0.42
C GLY A 228 -2.25 -7.58 1.12
N ILE A 229 -1.51 -8.66 1.39
CA ILE A 229 -1.99 -9.81 2.18
C ILE A 229 -2.36 -9.37 3.61
N ALA A 230 -1.49 -8.59 4.27
CA ALA A 230 -1.77 -8.09 5.61
C ALA A 230 -3.06 -7.26 5.65
N PHE A 231 -3.26 -6.36 4.68
CA PHE A 231 -4.49 -5.56 4.57
C PHE A 231 -5.72 -6.42 4.30
N ALA A 232 -5.66 -7.35 3.33
CA ALA A 232 -6.78 -8.24 3.03
C ALA A 232 -7.21 -9.04 4.26
N LEU A 233 -6.25 -9.52 5.06
CA LEU A 233 -6.53 -10.27 6.27
C LEU A 233 -7.08 -9.40 7.42
N LEU A 234 -6.63 -8.16 7.54
CA LEU A 234 -7.18 -7.22 8.53
C LEU A 234 -8.62 -6.82 8.21
N PHE A 235 -8.94 -6.63 6.92
CA PHE A 235 -10.30 -6.32 6.48
C PHE A 235 -11.25 -7.53 6.57
N HIS A 236 -10.72 -8.74 6.35
CA HIS A 236 -11.49 -9.99 6.27
C HIS A 236 -10.94 -11.10 7.20
N PRO A 237 -10.84 -10.87 8.52
CA PRO A 237 -10.11 -11.74 9.45
C PRO A 237 -10.66 -13.16 9.56
N THR A 238 -11.92 -13.38 9.18
CA THR A 238 -12.59 -14.69 9.28
C THR A 238 -12.63 -15.47 7.96
N ARG A 239 -12.21 -14.85 6.83
CA ARG A 239 -12.38 -15.45 5.50
C ARG A 239 -11.50 -16.66 5.26
N LEU A 240 -10.27 -16.66 5.72
CA LEU A 240 -9.36 -17.81 5.51
C LEU A 240 -9.89 -19.12 6.06
N SER A 241 -10.73 -19.09 7.11
CA SER A 241 -11.33 -20.31 7.65
C SER A 241 -12.28 -21.00 6.68
N LEU A 242 -12.78 -20.29 5.68
CA LEU A 242 -13.66 -20.81 4.64
C LEU A 242 -12.88 -21.51 3.50
N TYR A 243 -11.59 -21.19 3.35
CA TYR A 243 -10.75 -21.61 2.23
C TYR A 243 -9.49 -22.34 2.73
N PRO A 244 -9.60 -23.66 3.04
CA PRO A 244 -8.46 -24.45 3.54
C PRO A 244 -7.27 -24.45 2.58
N GLU A 245 -7.51 -24.38 1.28
CA GLU A 245 -6.50 -24.31 0.23
C GLU A 245 -5.62 -23.06 0.36
N LEU A 246 -6.19 -21.90 0.70
CA LEU A 246 -5.42 -20.68 0.94
C LEU A 246 -4.60 -20.79 2.24
N THR A 247 -5.17 -21.40 3.27
CA THR A 247 -4.45 -21.66 4.52
C THR A 247 -3.27 -22.62 4.30
N ALA A 248 -3.47 -23.67 3.50
CA ALA A 248 -2.40 -24.61 3.14
C ALA A 248 -1.28 -23.91 2.34
N ARG A 249 -1.63 -23.03 1.40
CA ARG A 249 -0.65 -22.21 0.65
C ARG A 249 0.15 -21.29 1.56
N LEU A 250 -0.49 -20.62 2.53
CA LEU A 250 0.22 -19.80 3.52
C LEU A 250 1.20 -20.64 4.34
N SER A 251 0.81 -21.84 4.75
CA SER A 251 1.69 -22.76 5.47
C SER A 251 2.88 -23.20 4.62
N LEU A 252 2.66 -23.49 3.34
CA LEU A 252 3.70 -23.84 2.38
C LEU A 252 4.70 -22.68 2.17
N LEU A 253 4.20 -21.46 1.97
CA LEU A 253 5.05 -20.26 1.85
C LEU A 253 5.89 -20.01 3.11
N ASN A 254 5.45 -20.50 4.26
CA ASN A 254 6.15 -20.34 5.52
C ASN A 254 6.97 -21.58 5.93
N GLU A 255 7.21 -22.55 5.05
CA GLU A 255 7.90 -23.79 5.38
C GLU A 255 9.32 -23.53 5.91
N ASP A 256 10.04 -22.58 5.35
CA ASP A 256 11.37 -22.12 5.81
C ASP A 256 11.31 -21.00 6.88
N GLY A 257 10.11 -20.55 7.25
CA GLY A 257 9.87 -19.46 8.20
C GLY A 257 10.21 -18.05 7.68
N SER A 258 10.59 -17.89 6.43
CA SER A 258 10.95 -16.59 5.84
C SER A 258 9.73 -15.69 5.66
N PHE A 259 8.63 -16.25 5.16
CA PHE A 259 7.36 -15.54 4.99
C PHE A 259 6.85 -14.97 6.32
N GLY A 260 6.84 -15.78 7.38
CA GLY A 260 6.41 -15.34 8.71
C GLY A 260 7.28 -14.22 9.28
N LYS A 261 8.60 -14.27 9.07
CA LYS A 261 9.51 -13.19 9.47
C LYS A 261 9.19 -11.87 8.76
N GLN A 262 8.95 -11.93 7.45
CA GLN A 262 8.62 -10.75 6.66
C GLN A 262 7.23 -10.19 7.03
N LEU A 263 6.22 -11.06 7.19
CA LEU A 263 4.88 -10.65 7.60
C LEU A 263 4.87 -10.05 9.02
N ASN A 264 5.67 -10.60 9.95
CA ASN A 264 5.85 -10.03 11.28
C ASN A 264 6.44 -8.61 11.23
N ARG A 265 7.43 -8.38 10.35
CA ARG A 265 8.00 -7.06 10.17
C ARG A 265 6.96 -6.06 9.69
N ILE A 266 6.20 -6.40 8.64
CA ILE A 266 5.10 -5.55 8.14
C ILE A 266 4.07 -5.29 9.24
N TYR A 267 3.75 -6.29 10.03
CA TYR A 267 2.85 -6.13 11.16
C TYR A 267 3.36 -5.08 12.17
N ILE A 268 4.67 -5.11 12.49
CA ILE A 268 5.31 -4.11 13.35
C ILE A 268 5.27 -2.72 12.71
N GLU A 269 5.55 -2.61 11.40
CA GLU A 269 5.49 -1.35 10.65
C GLU A 269 4.08 -0.74 10.68
N LEU A 270 3.04 -1.55 10.51
CA LEU A 270 1.64 -1.12 10.60
C LEU A 270 1.29 -0.61 12.00
N LEU A 271 1.75 -1.29 13.06
CA LEU A 271 1.54 -0.85 14.44
C LEU A 271 2.25 0.48 14.74
N ARG A 272 3.50 0.63 14.27
CA ARG A 272 4.26 1.87 14.41
C ARG A 272 3.60 3.04 13.68
N SER A 273 3.02 2.77 12.52
CA SER A 273 2.28 3.81 11.78
C SER A 273 1.08 4.37 12.55
N GLN A 274 0.50 3.64 13.50
CA GLN A 274 -0.52 4.19 14.39
C GLN A 274 0.02 5.26 15.36
N GLU A 275 1.32 5.27 15.62
CA GLU A 275 1.96 6.28 16.47
C GLU A 275 2.35 7.56 15.72
N THR A 276 2.22 7.55 14.37
CA THR A 276 2.61 8.70 13.53
C THR A 276 1.95 10.01 13.96
N GLU A 277 0.69 10.00 14.41
CA GLU A 277 0.02 11.22 14.88
C GLU A 277 0.70 11.83 16.13
N LYS A 278 1.19 10.99 17.04
CA LYS A 278 1.93 11.45 18.24
C LYS A 278 3.29 12.00 17.86
N ILE A 279 3.97 11.31 16.95
CA ILE A 279 5.28 11.72 16.43
C ILE A 279 5.15 13.03 15.66
N ASP A 280 4.16 13.16 14.78
CA ASP A 280 3.85 14.37 14.01
C ASP A 280 3.57 15.57 14.94
N LYS A 281 2.80 15.36 15.99
CA LYS A 281 2.54 16.40 17.01
C LYS A 281 3.85 16.83 17.69
N LYS A 282 4.69 15.88 18.12
CA LYS A 282 5.98 16.17 18.72
C LYS A 282 6.93 16.91 17.77
N MET A 283 6.95 16.49 16.50
CA MET A 283 7.73 17.17 15.47
C MET A 283 7.31 18.64 15.33
N ARG A 284 6.01 18.92 15.21
CA ARG A 284 5.48 20.29 15.03
C ARG A 284 5.58 21.17 16.26
N GLU A 285 5.36 20.62 17.46
CA GLU A 285 5.28 21.41 18.68
C GLU A 285 6.65 21.60 19.35
N GLU A 286 7.56 20.64 19.21
CA GLU A 286 8.82 20.63 19.95
C GLU A 286 10.05 20.73 19.01
N ILE A 287 10.17 19.83 18.00
CA ILE A 287 11.40 19.65 17.25
C ILE A 287 11.58 20.74 16.20
N ILE A 288 10.59 20.91 15.31
CA ILE A 288 10.67 21.90 14.22
C ILE A 288 10.83 23.34 14.73
N PRO A 289 10.09 23.82 15.75
CA PRO A 289 10.28 25.14 16.29
C PRO A 289 11.68 25.36 16.89
N GLU A 290 12.24 24.34 17.54
CA GLU A 290 13.60 24.42 18.11
C GLU A 290 14.66 24.45 17.00
N MET A 291 14.48 23.64 15.95
CA MET A 291 15.35 23.70 14.76
C MET A 291 15.28 25.08 14.10
N MET A 292 14.08 25.66 13.97
CA MET A 292 13.92 27.00 13.37
C MET A 292 14.54 28.12 14.21
N ARG A 293 14.49 28.03 15.55
CA ARG A 293 15.15 28.99 16.44
C ARG A 293 16.68 28.96 16.31
N ASN A 294 17.22 27.79 16.02
CA ASN A 294 18.65 27.53 15.95
C ASN A 294 19.17 27.40 14.51
N VAL A 295 18.48 28.01 13.53
CA VAL A 295 18.85 27.95 12.09
C VAL A 295 20.31 28.33 11.84
N ASN A 296 20.87 29.29 12.58
CA ASN A 296 22.27 29.67 12.45
C ASN A 296 23.23 28.56 12.91
N ILE A 297 22.84 27.76 13.89
CA ILE A 297 23.61 26.61 14.37
C ILE A 297 23.48 25.46 13.33
N MET A 298 22.28 25.22 12.81
CA MET A 298 22.04 24.21 11.77
C MET A 298 22.76 24.53 10.45
N ARG A 299 22.91 25.81 10.11
CA ARG A 299 23.63 26.22 8.89
C ARG A 299 25.09 25.77 8.88
N ASN A 300 25.65 25.48 10.05
CA ASN A 300 27.02 25.00 10.23
C ASN A 300 27.06 23.49 10.50
N MET A 301 25.90 22.82 10.61
CA MET A 301 25.84 21.37 10.73
C MET A 301 25.97 20.72 9.36
N LYS A 302 26.98 19.90 9.22
CA LYS A 302 27.03 18.93 8.12
C LYS A 302 25.85 18.00 8.24
N PHE A 303 25.11 17.76 7.17
CA PHE A 303 24.20 16.63 7.07
C PHE A 303 25.06 15.35 7.13
N GLY A 304 25.32 14.88 8.35
CA GLY A 304 26.32 13.85 8.62
C GLY A 304 25.81 12.47 8.27
N PHE A 305 26.39 11.92 7.23
CA PHE A 305 26.50 10.49 6.99
C PHE A 305 27.89 9.96 7.41
N GLU A 306 28.46 10.47 8.50
CA GLU A 306 29.77 10.02 8.96
C GLU A 306 29.64 9.09 10.17
N GLU A 307 30.05 7.82 9.96
CA GLU A 307 30.20 6.80 11.00
C GLU A 307 31.43 7.01 11.90
N ASN A 308 32.29 7.99 11.64
CA ASN A 308 33.52 8.23 12.42
C ASN A 308 33.54 9.60 13.12
N PRO A 309 33.38 9.65 14.44
CA PRO A 309 33.44 10.89 15.22
C PRO A 309 34.86 11.49 15.39
N GLU A 310 35.93 10.79 14.98
CA GLU A 310 37.30 11.12 15.37
C GLU A 310 38.03 12.09 14.43
N GLU A 311 37.48 12.49 13.27
CA GLU A 311 38.17 13.36 12.29
C GLU A 311 37.59 14.76 12.13
N ASN A 312 36.67 15.21 12.97
CA ASN A 312 36.09 16.53 12.87
C ASN A 312 36.77 17.55 13.76
N ASP A 313 37.54 18.45 13.14
CA ASP A 313 38.09 19.68 13.72
C ASP A 313 36.90 20.69 13.97
N LEU A 314 36.00 20.33 14.88
CA LEU A 314 34.84 21.12 15.24
C LEU A 314 35.27 22.20 16.26
N ASN A 315 34.93 23.45 15.98
CA ASN A 315 35.18 24.55 16.91
C ASN A 315 34.47 24.26 18.25
N PRO A 316 35.19 24.11 19.39
CA PRO A 316 34.64 23.69 20.69
C PRO A 316 33.51 24.58 21.23
N ASP A 317 33.42 25.81 20.77
CA ASP A 317 32.45 26.78 21.26
C ASP A 317 31.04 26.57 20.66
N TRP A 318 30.94 26.07 19.43
CA TRP A 318 29.62 25.77 18.85
C TRP A 318 29.12 24.37 19.26
N GLU A 319 30.01 23.41 19.49
CA GLU A 319 29.66 22.11 20.03
C GLU A 319 29.02 22.25 21.42
N LYS A 320 29.60 23.12 22.28
CA LYS A 320 29.00 23.49 23.57
C LYS A 320 27.66 24.22 23.42
N ALA A 321 27.55 25.13 22.42
CA ALA A 321 26.29 25.83 22.15
C ALA A 321 25.21 24.87 21.62
N PHE A 322 25.58 23.88 20.82
CA PHE A 322 24.71 22.83 20.31
C PHE A 322 24.23 21.89 21.42
N GLU A 323 25.14 21.39 22.25
CA GLU A 323 24.80 20.57 23.41
C GLU A 323 23.94 21.34 24.43
N SER A 324 24.26 22.62 24.67
CA SER A 324 23.51 23.46 25.62
C SER A 324 22.10 23.84 25.12
N SER A 325 21.86 23.80 23.80
CA SER A 325 20.54 24.08 23.20
C SER A 325 19.55 22.93 23.31
N GLY A 326 20.00 21.71 23.65
CA GLY A 326 19.18 20.49 23.64
C GLY A 326 18.76 20.04 22.24
N LEU A 327 19.23 20.71 21.17
CA LEU A 327 18.91 20.38 19.79
C LEU A 327 19.55 19.06 19.38
N GLY A 328 20.78 18.79 19.84
CA GLY A 328 21.51 17.55 19.57
C GLY A 328 20.74 16.31 20.04
N ASP A 329 20.20 16.37 21.26
CA ASP A 329 19.41 15.27 21.81
C ASP A 329 18.11 15.03 21.01
N LYS A 330 17.47 16.12 20.54
CA LYS A 330 16.24 16.02 19.73
C LYS A 330 16.51 15.47 18.34
N ILE A 331 17.62 15.84 17.71
CA ILE A 331 18.03 15.27 16.41
C ILE A 331 18.40 13.81 16.57
N ARG A 332 19.12 13.45 17.63
CA ARG A 332 19.43 12.04 17.94
C ARG A 332 18.17 11.23 18.14
N GLU A 333 17.21 11.74 18.94
CA GLU A 333 15.91 11.12 19.14
C GLU A 333 15.14 10.94 17.80
N MET A 334 15.16 11.95 16.93
CA MET A 334 14.54 11.87 15.61
C MET A 334 15.20 10.78 14.75
N ASN A 335 16.53 10.71 14.73
CA ASN A 335 17.27 9.70 13.99
C ASN A 335 17.01 8.29 14.54
N GLU A 336 16.94 8.13 15.86
CA GLU A 336 16.59 6.85 16.50
C GLU A 336 15.18 6.40 16.10
N LEU A 337 14.19 7.30 16.14
CA LEU A 337 12.83 7.02 15.68
C LEU A 337 12.80 6.62 14.21
N GLN A 338 13.56 7.31 13.35
CA GLN A 338 13.66 7.00 11.93
C GLN A 338 14.31 5.62 11.69
N LEU A 339 15.40 5.31 12.38
CA LEU A 339 16.06 4.01 12.29
C LEU A 339 15.14 2.87 12.77
N GLU A 340 14.26 3.14 13.71
CA GLU A 340 13.21 2.22 14.13
C GLU A 340 12.07 2.09 13.13
N GLY A 341 12.04 2.86 12.04
CA GLY A 341 11.01 2.83 10.99
C GLY A 341 9.80 3.71 11.27
N ALA A 342 9.89 4.66 12.22
CA ALA A 342 8.83 5.63 12.47
C ALA A 342 8.79 6.72 11.39
N ASP A 343 7.58 7.22 11.10
CA ASP A 343 7.38 8.30 10.12
C ASP A 343 7.61 9.67 10.75
N VAL A 344 8.83 10.16 10.63
CA VAL A 344 9.23 11.49 11.12
C VAL A 344 8.97 12.62 10.11
N TYR A 345 8.62 12.28 8.87
CA TYR A 345 8.46 13.26 7.77
C TYR A 345 7.02 13.66 7.50
N MET A 346 6.04 13.08 8.20
CA MET A 346 4.62 13.34 7.97
C MET A 346 4.29 14.84 8.03
N SER A 347 4.74 15.55 9.06
CA SER A 347 4.51 17.00 9.23
C SER A 347 5.09 17.85 8.11
N THR A 348 6.24 17.45 7.58
CA THR A 348 6.91 18.19 6.51
C THR A 348 6.16 18.09 5.19
N PHE A 349 5.65 16.89 4.86
CA PHE A 349 5.06 16.61 3.55
C PHE A 349 3.54 16.69 3.50
N ALA A 350 2.84 16.75 4.66
CA ALA A 350 1.38 16.74 4.69
C ALA A 350 0.74 17.87 3.86
N GLN A 351 1.28 19.09 3.96
CA GLN A 351 0.75 20.25 3.22
C GLN A 351 1.05 20.18 1.72
N LEU A 352 2.07 19.43 1.31
CA LEU A 352 2.50 19.28 -0.08
C LEU A 352 1.67 18.26 -0.86
N LYS A 353 0.69 17.60 -0.22
CA LYS A 353 -0.24 16.67 -0.89
C LYS A 353 -1.42 17.38 -1.57
N THR A 354 -1.40 18.71 -1.64
CA THR A 354 -2.42 19.53 -2.33
C THR A 354 -2.16 19.67 -3.83
N TYR A 355 -0.98 19.26 -4.33
CA TYR A 355 -0.67 19.30 -5.75
C TYR A 355 -1.70 18.53 -6.60
N PRO A 356 -2.02 18.99 -7.84
CA PRO A 356 -3.00 18.34 -8.71
C PRO A 356 -2.73 16.84 -8.95
N PHE A 357 -1.46 16.43 -8.93
CA PHE A 357 -1.03 15.05 -9.03
C PHE A 357 -1.77 14.13 -8.05
N PHE A 358 -1.95 14.55 -6.79
CA PHE A 358 -2.60 13.76 -5.74
C PHE A 358 -4.13 13.76 -5.76
N LYS A 359 -4.76 14.41 -6.75
CA LYS A 359 -6.21 14.30 -6.95
C LYS A 359 -6.63 12.94 -7.47
N GLU A 360 -5.76 12.33 -8.26
CA GLU A 360 -5.99 11.01 -8.83
C GLU A 360 -5.54 9.92 -7.86
N PRO A 361 -6.43 8.98 -7.47
CA PRO A 361 -6.10 7.95 -6.48
C PRO A 361 -4.88 7.09 -6.87
N TYR A 362 -4.75 6.71 -8.15
CA TYR A 362 -3.67 5.83 -8.61
C TYR A 362 -2.28 6.44 -8.42
N ASN A 363 -2.13 7.76 -8.47
CA ASN A 363 -0.86 8.46 -8.29
C ASN A 363 -0.27 8.30 -6.87
N TRP A 364 -1.09 7.99 -5.87
CA TRP A 364 -0.62 7.71 -4.51
C TRP A 364 0.11 6.36 -4.41
N PHE A 365 -0.16 5.46 -5.34
CA PHE A 365 0.38 4.10 -5.36
C PHE A 365 1.45 3.91 -6.43
N TYR A 366 1.64 4.89 -7.32
CA TYR A 366 2.65 4.80 -8.36
C TYR A 366 4.05 4.94 -7.75
N PRO A 367 4.98 3.98 -7.95
CA PRO A 367 6.35 4.11 -7.48
C PRO A 367 6.99 5.37 -8.05
N PHE A 368 7.89 5.98 -7.30
CA PHE A 368 8.55 7.19 -7.77
C PHE A 368 9.36 6.92 -9.04
N ASP A 369 9.07 7.70 -10.08
CA ASP A 369 9.74 7.63 -11.37
C ASP A 369 10.10 9.04 -11.88
N MET A 370 11.38 9.27 -12.11
CA MET A 370 11.86 10.52 -12.71
C MET A 370 11.38 10.73 -14.15
N HIS A 371 10.96 9.65 -14.83
CA HIS A 371 10.42 9.70 -16.18
C HIS A 371 8.90 9.89 -16.24
N HIS A 372 8.24 10.02 -15.10
CA HIS A 372 6.82 10.34 -15.06
C HIS A 372 6.57 11.71 -15.72
N SER A 373 5.53 11.82 -16.58
CA SER A 373 5.26 13.03 -17.36
C SER A 373 5.15 14.29 -16.50
N SER A 374 4.57 14.17 -15.29
CA SER A 374 4.47 15.27 -14.34
C SER A 374 5.84 15.78 -13.84
N ILE A 375 6.84 14.90 -13.74
CA ILE A 375 8.21 15.28 -13.37
C ILE A 375 8.95 15.83 -14.57
N ILE A 376 8.83 15.21 -15.73
CA ILE A 376 9.50 15.66 -16.96
C ILE A 376 9.04 17.07 -17.33
N LYS A 377 7.77 17.41 -17.17
CA LYS A 377 7.24 18.77 -17.41
C LYS A 377 7.96 19.84 -16.58
N GLU A 378 8.37 19.51 -15.35
CA GLU A 378 8.97 20.45 -14.42
C GLU A 378 10.51 20.50 -14.56
N PHE A 379 11.17 19.37 -14.81
CA PHE A 379 12.64 19.25 -14.76
C PHE A 379 13.28 18.91 -16.10
N GLY A 380 12.50 18.60 -17.13
CA GLY A 380 13.02 18.07 -18.39
C GLY A 380 13.43 16.60 -18.30
N PHE A 381 13.80 16.04 -19.45
CA PHE A 381 14.06 14.59 -19.60
C PHE A 381 15.41 14.14 -19.02
N LYS A 382 16.40 15.02 -18.99
CA LYS A 382 17.74 14.68 -18.47
C LYS A 382 18.08 15.55 -17.26
N PRO A 383 18.25 14.95 -16.09
CA PRO A 383 18.73 15.70 -14.93
C PRO A 383 20.18 16.16 -15.19
N THR A 384 20.42 17.47 -15.12
CA THR A 384 21.74 18.07 -15.27
C THR A 384 22.04 18.97 -14.08
N GLY A 385 23.30 18.99 -13.61
CA GLY A 385 23.74 19.85 -12.53
C GLY A 385 22.96 19.66 -11.23
N ASP A 386 22.28 20.71 -10.75
CA ASP A 386 21.49 20.70 -9.51
C ASP A 386 20.46 19.55 -9.45
N ASN A 387 19.96 19.09 -10.60
CA ASN A 387 19.01 17.98 -10.67
C ASN A 387 19.69 16.62 -10.39
N ALA A 388 21.00 16.49 -10.57
CA ALA A 388 21.71 15.25 -10.27
C ALA A 388 21.76 14.97 -8.76
N ILE A 389 21.96 16.01 -7.95
CA ILE A 389 21.94 15.92 -6.48
C ILE A 389 20.53 15.58 -6.00
N LEU A 390 19.54 16.27 -6.54
CA LEU A 390 18.14 15.96 -6.25
C LEU A 390 17.84 14.48 -6.59
N SER A 391 18.33 13.98 -7.71
CA SER A 391 18.17 12.57 -8.11
C SER A 391 18.78 11.61 -7.09
N LEU A 392 19.96 11.92 -6.52
CA LEU A 392 20.57 11.10 -5.46
C LEU A 392 19.73 11.08 -4.18
N ILE A 393 19.24 12.24 -3.74
CA ILE A 393 18.36 12.35 -2.56
C ILE A 393 17.08 11.54 -2.77
N LEU A 394 16.51 11.60 -3.97
CA LEU A 394 15.29 10.89 -4.30
C LEU A 394 15.48 9.36 -4.44
N GLN A 395 16.70 8.93 -4.83
CA GLN A 395 17.07 7.52 -4.87
C GLN A 395 17.40 6.95 -3.47
N SER A 396 17.60 7.82 -2.46
CA SER A 396 17.78 7.34 -1.08
C SER A 396 16.52 6.66 -0.54
N GLY A 397 16.70 5.76 0.41
CA GLY A 397 15.61 5.04 1.08
C GLY A 397 14.82 5.86 2.11
N PHE A 398 15.07 7.18 2.26
CA PHE A 398 14.54 7.98 3.37
C PHE A 398 13.08 8.40 3.20
N PHE A 399 12.65 8.68 1.97
CA PHE A 399 11.31 9.19 1.69
C PHE A 399 10.43 8.12 1.03
N CYS A 400 9.16 8.08 1.38
CA CYS A 400 8.19 7.30 0.63
C CYS A 400 7.92 7.91 -0.75
N ASN A 401 7.34 7.13 -1.68
CA ASN A 401 7.19 7.56 -3.07
C ASN A 401 6.36 8.84 -3.22
N SER A 402 5.28 8.97 -2.48
CA SER A 402 4.44 10.17 -2.52
C SER A 402 5.16 11.42 -2.02
N ASP A 403 6.11 11.29 -1.08
CA ASP A 403 6.92 12.40 -0.60
C ASP A 403 7.98 12.81 -1.63
N LYS A 404 8.57 11.84 -2.33
CA LYS A 404 9.51 12.13 -3.44
C LYS A 404 8.84 12.95 -4.53
N TYR A 405 7.60 12.60 -4.93
CA TYR A 405 6.82 13.43 -5.87
C TYR A 405 6.56 14.84 -5.31
N SER A 406 6.13 14.94 -4.05
CA SER A 406 5.90 16.24 -3.40
C SER A 406 7.15 17.11 -3.37
N LEU A 407 8.31 16.50 -3.06
CA LEU A 407 9.61 17.20 -3.04
C LEU A 407 9.94 17.74 -4.43
N CYS A 408 9.80 16.93 -5.48
CA CYS A 408 10.02 17.36 -6.86
C CYS A 408 9.15 18.56 -7.21
N PHE A 409 7.84 18.49 -7.00
CA PHE A 409 6.95 19.61 -7.31
C PHE A 409 7.28 20.87 -6.52
N THR A 410 7.67 20.73 -5.25
CA THR A 410 8.09 21.87 -4.43
C THR A 410 9.38 22.48 -4.97
N MET A 411 10.38 21.67 -5.29
CA MET A 411 11.65 22.13 -5.84
C MET A 411 11.49 22.80 -7.22
N ALA A 412 10.55 22.32 -8.04
CA ALA A 412 10.25 22.94 -9.34
C ALA A 412 9.73 24.38 -9.22
N HIS A 413 8.96 24.68 -8.16
CA HIS A 413 8.40 26.01 -7.91
C HIS A 413 9.40 27.00 -7.28
N ILE A 414 10.57 26.52 -6.80
CA ILE A 414 11.63 27.38 -6.28
C ILE A 414 12.44 27.94 -7.46
N PRO A 415 12.66 29.27 -7.55
CA PRO A 415 13.51 29.86 -8.58
C PRO A 415 14.90 29.20 -8.64
N GLN A 416 15.43 29.01 -9.84
CA GLN A 416 16.72 28.32 -10.05
C GLN A 416 17.84 28.92 -9.23
N SER A 417 17.92 30.28 -9.14
CA SER A 417 18.90 30.96 -8.32
C SER A 417 18.84 30.59 -6.83
N GLN A 418 17.65 30.40 -6.31
CA GLN A 418 17.46 29.97 -4.91
C GLN A 418 17.78 28.49 -4.74
N ARG A 419 17.42 27.63 -5.70
CA ARG A 419 17.81 26.21 -5.70
C ARG A 419 19.33 26.06 -5.69
N THR A 420 20.01 26.73 -6.61
CA THR A 420 21.48 26.74 -6.68
C THR A 420 22.09 27.26 -5.36
N MET A 421 21.49 28.29 -4.77
CA MET A 421 21.94 28.81 -3.48
C MET A 421 21.72 27.79 -2.33
N MET A 422 20.59 27.11 -2.29
CA MET A 422 20.34 26.05 -1.30
C MET A 422 21.31 24.88 -1.46
N LEU A 423 21.59 24.49 -2.69
CA LEU A 423 22.53 23.39 -2.99
C LEU A 423 23.99 23.84 -2.77
N SER A 424 24.36 25.11 -3.05
CA SER A 424 25.69 25.64 -2.79
C SER A 424 25.99 25.86 -1.30
N GLN A 425 24.97 25.84 -0.45
CA GLN A 425 25.13 25.83 1.01
C GLN A 425 25.49 24.43 1.55
N MET A 426 25.30 23.39 0.75
CA MET A 426 25.96 22.11 0.99
C MET A 426 27.44 22.29 0.77
N THR A 427 28.27 21.95 1.72
CA THR A 427 29.71 22.10 1.58
C THR A 427 30.22 21.27 0.40
N SER A 428 31.35 21.69 -0.22
CA SER A 428 32.00 20.88 -1.26
C SER A 428 32.28 19.44 -0.78
N GLN A 429 32.58 19.26 0.51
CA GLN A 429 32.77 17.94 1.13
C GLN A 429 31.48 17.11 1.20
N ASP A 430 30.32 17.73 1.47
CA ASP A 430 29.03 17.04 1.45
C ASP A 430 28.64 16.64 0.03
N LEU A 431 28.92 17.48 -0.95
CA LEU A 431 28.75 17.20 -2.37
C LEU A 431 29.67 16.08 -2.85
N ASP A 432 30.96 16.13 -2.48
CA ASP A 432 31.93 15.09 -2.79
C ASP A 432 31.57 13.77 -2.11
N ALA A 433 31.06 13.83 -0.88
CA ALA A 433 30.55 12.64 -0.16
C ALA A 433 29.31 12.03 -0.82
N LEU A 434 28.40 12.85 -1.36
CA LEU A 434 27.22 12.36 -2.11
C LEU A 434 27.59 11.88 -3.52
N MET A 435 28.63 12.43 -4.12
CA MET A 435 29.14 12.05 -5.44
C MET A 435 30.15 10.89 -5.38
N ASP A 436 30.59 10.49 -4.21
CA ASP A 436 31.41 9.29 -4.02
C ASP A 436 30.60 8.05 -4.45
N GLU A 437 31.12 7.34 -5.46
CA GLU A 437 30.48 6.14 -6.02
C GLU A 437 30.21 5.08 -4.93
N SER A 438 31.07 4.97 -3.94
CA SER A 438 30.92 3.99 -2.85
C SER A 438 29.73 4.34 -1.94
N LYS A 439 29.56 5.60 -1.57
CA LYS A 439 28.45 6.08 -0.73
C LYS A 439 27.13 6.11 -1.49
N SER A 440 27.13 6.54 -2.75
CA SER A 440 25.95 6.51 -3.61
C SER A 440 25.47 5.07 -3.87
N SER A 441 26.40 4.13 -4.02
CA SER A 441 26.09 2.69 -4.13
C SER A 441 25.48 2.15 -2.82
N ALA A 442 26.05 2.49 -1.67
CA ALA A 442 25.52 2.08 -0.36
C ALA A 442 24.10 2.62 -0.11
N LEU A 443 23.82 3.88 -0.47
CA LEU A 443 22.49 4.48 -0.38
C LEU A 443 21.46 3.77 -1.27
N ARG A 444 21.85 3.42 -2.50
CA ARG A 444 20.98 2.63 -3.41
C ARG A 444 20.72 1.24 -2.85
N GLN A 445 21.77 0.56 -2.38
CA GLN A 445 21.63 -0.76 -1.76
C GLN A 445 20.74 -0.73 -0.53
N TYR A 446 20.84 0.34 0.29
CA TYR A 446 19.92 0.56 1.41
C TYR A 446 18.48 0.72 0.93
N ALA A 447 18.24 1.53 -0.10
CA ALA A 447 16.90 1.78 -0.66
C ALA A 447 16.24 0.52 -1.26
N GLU A 448 17.03 -0.45 -1.71
CA GLU A 448 16.58 -1.72 -2.30
C GLU A 448 16.29 -2.80 -1.24
N ARG A 449 16.57 -2.53 0.02
CA ARG A 449 16.30 -3.50 1.10
C ARG A 449 14.80 -3.72 1.27
N PRO A 450 14.37 -4.99 1.49
CA PRO A 450 12.96 -5.33 1.66
C PRO A 450 12.27 -4.58 2.80
N ASP A 451 12.98 -4.34 3.90
CA ASP A 451 12.45 -3.62 5.07
C ASP A 451 12.26 -2.12 4.80
N VAL A 452 13.12 -1.51 3.99
CA VAL A 452 12.99 -0.12 3.58
C VAL A 452 11.82 0.05 2.60
N ILE A 453 11.69 -0.85 1.63
CA ILE A 453 10.63 -0.83 0.63
C ILE A 453 9.25 -1.01 1.28
N SER A 454 9.09 -2.02 2.17
CA SER A 454 7.81 -2.23 2.85
C SER A 454 7.44 -1.04 3.73
N ASN A 455 8.39 -0.48 4.47
CA ASN A 455 8.17 0.68 5.32
C ASN A 455 7.75 1.91 4.51
N GLN A 456 8.44 2.21 3.39
CA GLN A 456 8.05 3.30 2.49
C GLN A 456 6.63 3.11 1.97
N TYR A 457 6.25 1.89 1.58
CA TYR A 457 4.91 1.62 1.08
C TYR A 457 3.84 1.74 2.16
N VAL A 458 4.12 1.31 3.39
CA VAL A 458 3.22 1.52 4.54
C VAL A 458 3.06 3.02 4.84
N HIS A 459 4.13 3.83 4.72
CA HIS A 459 4.04 5.29 4.84
C HIS A 459 3.20 5.92 3.71
N ASP A 460 3.35 5.46 2.45
CA ASP A 460 2.49 5.92 1.35
C ASP A 460 1.01 5.61 1.61
N LEU A 461 0.71 4.40 2.11
CA LEU A 461 -0.65 4.01 2.51
C LEU A 461 -1.18 4.87 3.65
N TYR A 462 -0.37 5.11 4.69
CA TYR A 462 -0.76 5.99 5.79
C TYR A 462 -1.11 7.39 5.28
N ARG A 463 -0.28 7.98 4.41
CA ARG A 463 -0.55 9.29 3.80
C ARG A 463 -1.81 9.28 2.95
N PHE A 464 -2.05 8.23 2.17
CA PHE A 464 -3.27 8.11 1.38
C PHE A 464 -4.52 8.13 2.27
N PHE A 465 -4.57 7.30 3.33
CA PHE A 465 -5.72 7.24 4.23
C PHE A 465 -5.91 8.50 5.07
N LYS A 466 -4.87 9.28 5.32
CA LYS A 466 -4.97 10.49 6.14
C LYS A 466 -5.13 11.78 5.32
N LEU A 467 -4.52 11.86 4.13
CA LEU A 467 -4.36 13.12 3.39
C LEU A 467 -5.11 13.16 2.05
N SER A 468 -5.47 12.01 1.47
CA SER A 468 -6.23 11.98 0.22
C SER A 468 -7.53 12.78 0.34
N GLN A 469 -7.90 13.49 -0.72
CA GLN A 469 -9.19 14.20 -0.78
C GLN A 469 -10.39 13.25 -0.64
N ARG A 470 -10.21 11.97 -1.02
CA ARG A 470 -11.22 10.91 -0.93
C ARG A 470 -11.09 10.03 0.32
N ARG A 471 -10.24 10.39 1.30
CA ARG A 471 -9.98 9.56 2.50
C ARG A 471 -11.23 9.14 3.27
N HIS A 472 -12.29 9.93 3.21
CA HIS A 472 -13.57 9.64 3.89
C HIS A 472 -14.40 8.55 3.19
N GLU A 473 -14.03 8.18 1.95
CA GLU A 473 -14.65 7.09 1.20
C GLU A 473 -14.07 5.72 1.59
N PHE A 474 -12.93 5.70 2.30
CA PHE A 474 -12.22 4.49 2.69
C PHE A 474 -12.33 4.22 4.19
N ARG A 475 -12.40 2.96 4.54
CA ARG A 475 -12.24 2.50 5.91
C ARG A 475 -10.76 2.65 6.30
N ASP A 476 -10.48 3.50 7.29
CA ASP A 476 -9.12 3.80 7.72
C ASP A 476 -8.62 2.75 8.72
N ILE A 477 -7.83 1.80 8.23
CA ILE A 477 -7.26 0.70 9.01
C ILE A 477 -6.36 1.22 10.16
N PHE A 478 -5.72 2.38 10.00
CA PHE A 478 -4.83 2.94 11.00
C PHE A 478 -5.57 3.54 12.21
N LYS A 479 -6.91 3.65 12.14
CA LYS A 479 -7.77 4.02 13.27
C LYS A 479 -8.36 2.81 13.98
N GLU A 480 -8.21 1.61 13.42
CA GLU A 480 -8.74 0.39 13.97
C GLU A 480 -7.69 -0.41 14.73
N GLU A 481 -8.11 -1.43 15.47
CA GLU A 481 -7.18 -2.34 16.10
C GLU A 481 -6.50 -3.23 15.06
N ILE A 482 -5.20 -3.04 14.88
CA ILE A 482 -4.38 -3.88 14.00
C ILE A 482 -4.01 -5.16 14.75
N ALA A 483 -4.71 -6.26 14.50
CA ALA A 483 -4.61 -7.50 15.28
C ALA A 483 -4.42 -8.76 14.40
N LEU A 484 -3.39 -8.76 13.53
CA LEU A 484 -3.07 -9.93 12.67
C LEU A 484 -2.84 -11.21 13.47
N HIS A 485 -2.24 -11.11 14.65
CA HIS A 485 -1.98 -12.26 15.54
C HIS A 485 -3.24 -12.98 16.02
N ARG A 486 -4.43 -12.34 15.96
CA ARG A 486 -5.72 -12.94 16.33
C ARG A 486 -6.35 -13.77 15.22
N ILE A 487 -5.80 -13.72 14.00
CA ILE A 487 -6.30 -14.49 12.86
C ILE A 487 -5.85 -15.94 13.02
N PRO A 488 -6.79 -16.91 13.13
CA PRO A 488 -6.45 -18.30 13.44
C PRO A 488 -5.44 -18.91 12.46
N ALA A 489 -5.55 -18.61 11.16
CA ALA A 489 -4.64 -19.11 10.13
C ALA A 489 -3.20 -18.56 10.23
N LEU A 490 -3.01 -17.45 10.95
CA LEU A 490 -1.68 -16.85 11.15
C LEU A 490 -1.07 -17.19 12.51
N LYS A 491 -1.79 -17.92 13.36
CA LYS A 491 -1.33 -18.23 14.73
C LYS A 491 0.03 -18.92 14.76
N ASP A 492 0.24 -19.89 13.89
CA ASP A 492 1.49 -20.63 13.81
C ASP A 492 2.58 -19.89 13.01
N ILE A 493 2.18 -18.87 12.24
CA ILE A 493 3.08 -18.05 11.43
C ILE A 493 3.61 -16.86 12.22
N LEU A 494 2.75 -16.18 13.00
CA LEU A 494 3.06 -14.93 13.71
C LEU A 494 3.33 -15.11 15.21
N CYS A 495 2.97 -16.23 15.82
CA CYS A 495 3.21 -16.45 17.25
C CYS A 495 4.69 -16.70 17.53
N LYS A 496 5.42 -15.62 17.81
CA LYS A 496 6.74 -15.67 18.47
C LYS A 496 6.72 -14.82 19.73
N PRO A 497 7.51 -15.21 20.77
CA PRO A 497 7.60 -14.48 22.04
C PRO A 497 7.93 -12.99 21.90
N GLU A 498 8.67 -12.64 20.85
CA GLU A 498 9.09 -11.27 20.53
C GLU A 498 7.92 -10.32 20.24
N LEU A 499 6.84 -10.82 19.63
CA LEU A 499 5.62 -10.03 19.40
C LEU A 499 4.84 -9.79 20.69
N CYS A 500 4.78 -10.78 21.57
CA CYS A 500 4.15 -10.62 22.88
C CYS A 500 4.86 -9.56 23.74
N LEU A 501 6.19 -9.45 23.63
CA LEU A 501 7.00 -8.46 24.35
C LEU A 501 6.75 -7.03 23.85
N LEU A 502 6.47 -6.82 22.56
CA LEU A 502 6.11 -5.50 22.00
C LEU A 502 4.75 -4.99 22.53
N TYR A 503 3.78 -5.90 22.76
CA TYR A 503 2.46 -5.55 23.28
C TYR A 503 2.38 -5.43 24.79
N THR A 504 3.23 -6.16 25.51
CA THR A 504 3.22 -6.20 26.99
C THR A 504 4.32 -5.37 27.62
N SER A 505 5.26 -4.88 26.83
CA SER A 505 6.35 -4.04 27.32
C SER A 505 5.90 -2.58 27.34
N PRO A 506 6.00 -1.91 28.49
CA PRO A 506 5.88 -0.46 28.53
C PRO A 506 6.90 0.18 27.58
N SER A 507 6.61 1.39 27.12
CA SER A 507 7.45 2.20 26.24
C SER A 507 8.95 2.01 26.55
N PRO A 508 9.87 2.09 25.56
CA PRO A 508 11.31 2.01 25.81
C PRO A 508 11.81 2.87 26.97
N ARG A 509 11.11 3.96 27.31
CA ARG A 509 11.38 4.81 28.48
C ARG A 509 11.06 4.14 29.83
N ASP A 510 10.17 3.17 29.87
CA ASP A 510 9.81 2.45 31.10
C ASP A 510 10.75 1.29 31.41
N ARG A 511 11.64 0.93 30.46
CA ARG A 511 12.70 -0.10 30.65
C ARG A 511 13.94 0.42 31.40
N GLN A 512 14.03 1.74 31.64
CA GLN A 512 15.16 2.37 32.33
C GLN A 512 14.85 2.78 33.80
N LYS A 513 13.77 2.27 34.35
CA LYS A 513 13.50 2.42 35.80
C LYS A 513 13.63 1.06 36.51
#